data_31f987d0418be540f27b06da6691bbe4
#
_entry.id   31f987d0418be540f27b06da6691bbe4
#
_cell.length_a   1.000
_cell.length_b   1.000
_cell.length_c   1.000
_cell.angle_alpha   90.00
_cell.angle_beta   90.00
_cell.angle_gamma   90.00
#
_symmetry.space_group_name_H-M   'P 1'
#
loop_
_entity.id
_entity.type
_entity.pdbx_description
1 polymer ?
#
loop_
_entity_poly.entity_id
_entity_poly.type
_entity_poly.pdbx_seq_one_letter_code
_entity_poly.pdbx_strand_id
1 'polypeptide(L)'
;SAYVLTAVDGAKRVVTDDWTGRLFLLGAVLGAFVSLTGILLSVTLDDSVYVPEQFERRYGIKMFGVAGNERTNENITYALREAKRVVLTTPEEDVAAGETESALQALLGENVRVETVSGQTESTDALRQADGIVLAVESGRHDGKRIESLLRFLDQQGCAVAGAVLLHPDERLLRQYYGFRKGKRR
;
A
#
# COMPACT_ATOMS: atom_id res chain seq x y z
N SER A 1 30.18 -90.76 -1.79
CA SER A 1 29.88 -89.50 -1.08
C SER A 1 29.22 -88.60 -2.04
N ALA A 2 27.86 -88.46 -1.92
CA ALA A 2 27.06 -87.54 -2.70
C ALA A 2 26.96 -86.17 -1.96
N TYR A 3 27.50 -85.15 -2.55
CA TYR A 3 27.30 -83.79 -2.06
C TYR A 3 25.94 -83.29 -2.59
N VAL A 4 25.01 -83.14 -1.67
CA VAL A 4 23.75 -82.49 -1.97
C VAL A 4 23.99 -80.99 -1.88
N LEU A 5 24.00 -80.31 -3.03
CA LEU A 5 23.98 -78.92 -3.12
C LEU A 5 22.53 -78.45 -2.83
N THR A 6 22.30 -77.97 -1.61
CA THR A 6 21.07 -77.31 -1.25
C THR A 6 21.12 -75.92 -1.92
N ALA A 7 20.28 -75.68 -2.93
CA ALA A 7 20.12 -74.40 -3.48
C ALA A 7 19.58 -73.44 -2.38
N VAL A 8 20.42 -72.46 -2.03
CA VAL A 8 20.01 -71.39 -1.14
C VAL A 8 18.94 -70.61 -1.90
N ASP A 9 17.75 -70.78 -1.43
CA ASP A 9 16.54 -70.28 -1.97
C ASP A 9 16.57 -68.70 -2.07
N GLY A 10 16.12 -68.25 -3.14
CA GLY A 10 16.09 -66.97 -3.72
C GLY A 10 16.17 -65.75 -2.83
N ALA A 11 16.92 -64.82 -3.31
CA ALA A 11 16.89 -63.47 -2.84
C ALA A 11 15.45 -62.99 -2.73
N LYS A 12 14.96 -62.93 -1.52
CA LYS A 12 13.66 -62.38 -1.21
C LYS A 12 13.70 -60.91 -1.67
N ARG A 13 13.01 -60.64 -2.76
CA ARG A 13 12.86 -59.28 -3.25
C ARG A 13 12.20 -58.48 -2.12
N VAL A 14 13.01 -57.73 -1.38
CA VAL A 14 12.50 -56.78 -0.43
C VAL A 14 11.80 -55.74 -1.31
N VAL A 15 10.49 -55.85 -1.41
CA VAL A 15 9.67 -54.76 -1.89
C VAL A 15 9.80 -53.70 -0.80
N THR A 16 10.75 -52.82 -0.96
CA THR A 16 10.77 -51.57 -0.21
C THR A 16 9.49 -50.86 -0.66
N ASP A 17 8.48 -51.00 0.19
CA ASP A 17 7.26 -50.24 0.03
C ASP A 17 7.69 -48.79 -0.07
N ASP A 18 7.41 -48.15 -1.17
CA ASP A 18 7.87 -46.80 -1.51
C ASP A 18 7.11 -45.74 -0.69
N TRP A 19 6.84 -46.12 0.55
CA TRP A 19 6.13 -45.30 1.56
C TRP A 19 6.90 -44.01 1.85
N THR A 20 8.23 -44.08 1.89
CA THR A 20 9.09 -42.92 2.12
C THR A 20 8.99 -41.91 0.97
N GLY A 21 8.98 -42.39 -0.28
CA GLY A 21 8.79 -41.53 -1.45
C GLY A 21 7.41 -40.89 -1.49
N ARG A 22 6.38 -41.65 -1.13
CA ARG A 22 5.00 -41.15 -1.05
C ARG A 22 4.82 -40.10 0.06
N LEU A 23 5.43 -40.30 1.23
CA LEU A 23 5.44 -39.34 2.33
C LEU A 23 6.19 -38.05 1.94
N PHE A 24 7.31 -38.19 1.24
CA PHE A 24 8.10 -37.07 0.75
C PHE A 24 7.29 -36.25 -0.26
N LEU A 25 6.63 -36.91 -1.22
CA LEU A 25 5.79 -36.28 -2.21
C LEU A 25 4.59 -35.54 -1.54
N LEU A 26 3.94 -36.23 -0.58
CA LEU A 26 2.85 -35.63 0.19
C LEU A 26 3.31 -34.39 0.96
N GLY A 27 4.47 -34.47 1.62
CA GLY A 27 5.08 -33.36 2.34
C GLY A 27 5.41 -32.19 1.43
N ALA A 28 5.95 -32.43 0.23
CA ALA A 28 6.26 -31.43 -0.76
C ALA A 28 4.99 -30.71 -1.27
N VAL A 29 3.94 -31.46 -1.57
CA VAL A 29 2.65 -30.92 -2.01
C VAL A 29 2.01 -30.09 -0.90
N LEU A 30 2.02 -30.59 0.33
CA LEU A 30 1.45 -29.87 1.47
C LEU A 30 2.24 -28.58 1.77
N GLY A 31 3.58 -28.65 1.71
CA GLY A 31 4.47 -27.50 1.88
C GLY A 31 4.26 -26.44 0.83
N ALA A 32 4.13 -26.85 -0.44
CA ALA A 32 3.82 -25.94 -1.54
C ALA A 32 2.44 -25.28 -1.35
N PHE A 33 1.43 -26.02 -0.91
CA PHE A 33 0.09 -25.50 -0.65
C PHE A 33 0.08 -24.47 0.48
N VAL A 34 0.75 -24.77 1.60
CA VAL A 34 0.87 -23.85 2.74
C VAL A 34 1.62 -22.59 2.34
N SER A 35 2.70 -22.72 1.57
CA SER A 35 3.47 -21.57 1.08
C SER A 35 2.65 -20.70 0.14
N LEU A 36 1.92 -21.30 -0.79
CA LEU A 36 1.04 -20.57 -1.72
C LEU A 36 -0.09 -19.84 -0.97
N THR A 37 -0.69 -20.52 0.01
CA THR A 37 -1.73 -19.94 0.86
C THR A 37 -1.17 -18.78 1.69
N GLY A 38 0.04 -18.90 2.23
CA GLY A 38 0.72 -17.83 2.95
C GLY A 38 0.98 -16.60 2.09
N ILE A 39 1.43 -16.80 0.86
CA ILE A 39 1.65 -15.70 -0.11
C ILE A 39 0.32 -15.04 -0.47
N LEU A 40 -0.72 -15.82 -0.77
CA LEU A 40 -2.04 -15.28 -1.10
C LEU A 40 -2.64 -14.49 0.06
N LEU A 41 -2.51 -14.98 1.30
CA LEU A 41 -2.94 -14.26 2.49
C LEU A 41 -2.17 -12.94 2.67
N SER A 42 -0.85 -12.95 2.49
CA SER A 42 -0.04 -11.74 2.61
C SER A 42 -0.46 -10.67 1.59
N VAL A 43 -0.71 -11.06 0.34
CA VAL A 43 -1.16 -10.13 -0.71
C VAL A 43 -2.58 -9.62 -0.44
N THR A 44 -3.46 -10.48 0.11
CA THR A 44 -4.85 -10.11 0.40
C THR A 44 -4.96 -9.20 1.62
N LEU A 45 -4.03 -9.34 2.57
CA LEU A 45 -3.98 -8.53 3.80
C LEU A 45 -3.15 -7.24 3.65
N ASP A 46 -2.49 -7.05 2.49
CA ASP A 46 -1.77 -5.81 2.20
C ASP A 46 -2.77 -4.70 1.84
N ASP A 47 -3.02 -3.84 2.82
CA ASP A 47 -3.93 -2.71 2.71
C ASP A 47 -3.23 -1.41 2.28
N SER A 48 -1.96 -1.49 1.88
CA SER A 48 -1.18 -0.33 1.47
C SER A 48 -1.69 0.29 0.17
N VAL A 49 -1.56 1.61 0.08
CA VAL A 49 -1.96 2.37 -1.11
C VAL A 49 -0.76 2.51 -2.04
N TYR A 50 -0.89 1.98 -3.24
CA TYR A 50 0.16 2.05 -4.26
C TYR A 50 -0.18 2.96 -5.43
N VAL A 51 -1.46 3.14 -5.72
CA VAL A 51 -1.93 3.96 -6.85
C VAL A 51 -3.08 4.87 -6.45
N PRO A 52 -3.18 6.07 -7.03
CA PRO A 52 -4.21 7.06 -6.70
C PRO A 52 -5.64 6.54 -6.78
N GLU A 53 -5.97 5.76 -7.80
CA GLU A 53 -7.32 5.26 -8.02
C GLU A 53 -7.79 4.24 -6.98
N GLN A 54 -6.86 3.52 -6.35
CA GLN A 54 -7.19 2.62 -5.24
C GLN A 54 -7.66 3.41 -4.02
N PHE A 55 -6.99 4.54 -3.74
CA PHE A 55 -7.33 5.43 -2.65
C PHE A 55 -8.73 6.04 -2.82
N GLU A 56 -9.00 6.64 -3.97
CA GLU A 56 -10.30 7.25 -4.25
C GLU A 56 -11.45 6.24 -4.12
N ARG A 57 -11.25 5.04 -4.67
CA ARG A 57 -12.27 3.98 -4.61
C ARG A 57 -12.53 3.47 -3.21
N ARG A 58 -11.49 3.42 -2.37
CA ARG A 58 -11.56 2.87 -1.01
C ARG A 58 -12.12 3.87 -0.01
N TYR A 59 -11.66 5.11 -0.07
CA TYR A 59 -11.96 6.11 0.94
C TYR A 59 -12.95 7.19 0.49
N GLY A 60 -13.29 7.23 -0.79
CA GLY A 60 -14.22 8.23 -1.35
C GLY A 60 -13.64 9.65 -1.40
N ILE A 61 -12.35 9.81 -1.12
CA ILE A 61 -11.65 11.10 -1.11
C ILE A 61 -10.91 11.26 -2.42
N LYS A 62 -11.07 12.44 -3.03
CA LYS A 62 -10.39 12.75 -4.29
C LYS A 62 -8.87 12.75 -4.11
N MET A 63 -8.17 12.03 -4.97
CA MET A 63 -6.71 12.06 -5.05
C MET A 63 -6.29 13.09 -6.08
N PHE A 64 -5.51 14.09 -5.69
CA PHE A 64 -4.99 15.10 -6.63
C PHE A 64 -3.99 14.49 -7.61
N GLY A 65 -3.28 13.46 -7.18
CA GLY A 65 -2.30 12.70 -7.94
C GLY A 65 -1.01 12.48 -7.17
N VAL A 66 0.08 12.36 -7.90
CA VAL A 66 1.43 12.15 -7.37
C VAL A 66 2.09 13.48 -7.10
N ALA A 67 2.72 13.65 -5.94
CA ALA A 67 3.47 14.86 -5.59
C ALA A 67 4.56 15.17 -6.63
N GLY A 68 4.72 16.45 -6.97
CA GLY A 68 5.70 16.91 -7.97
C GLY A 68 5.26 16.78 -9.44
N ASN A 69 4.07 16.25 -9.70
CA ASN A 69 3.53 16.21 -11.06
C ASN A 69 2.77 17.53 -11.38
N GLU A 70 3.03 18.10 -12.55
CA GLU A 70 2.40 19.36 -12.99
C GLU A 70 0.86 19.32 -12.93
N ARG A 71 0.26 18.22 -13.40
CA ARG A 71 -1.18 18.02 -13.35
C ARG A 71 -1.74 17.94 -11.92
N THR A 72 -0.96 17.38 -11.01
CA THR A 72 -1.29 17.33 -9.58
C THR A 72 -1.29 18.75 -9.01
N ASN A 73 -0.30 19.54 -9.37
CA ASN A 73 -0.17 20.93 -8.95
C ASN A 73 -1.35 21.78 -9.41
N GLU A 74 -1.78 21.63 -10.67
CA GLU A 74 -2.98 22.29 -11.21
C GLU A 74 -4.24 21.90 -10.43
N ASN A 75 -4.42 20.61 -10.13
CA ASN A 75 -5.55 20.10 -9.36
C ASN A 75 -5.60 20.68 -7.95
N ILE A 76 -4.44 20.76 -7.28
CA ILE A 76 -4.31 21.31 -5.93
C ILE A 76 -4.62 22.80 -5.94
N THR A 77 -4.03 23.56 -6.87
CA THR A 77 -4.24 25.00 -6.99
C THR A 77 -5.71 25.31 -7.23
N TYR A 78 -6.36 24.54 -8.10
CA TYR A 78 -7.79 24.72 -8.36
C TYR A 78 -8.66 24.41 -7.14
N ALA A 79 -8.37 23.30 -6.44
CA ALA A 79 -9.15 22.89 -5.28
C ALA A 79 -9.00 23.83 -4.08
N LEU A 80 -7.82 24.43 -3.91
CA LEU A 80 -7.47 25.27 -2.76
C LEU A 80 -7.44 26.77 -3.09
N ARG A 81 -7.96 27.18 -4.24
CA ARG A 81 -7.91 28.57 -4.72
C ARG A 81 -8.51 29.62 -3.77
N GLU A 82 -9.45 29.21 -2.92
CA GLU A 82 -10.14 30.09 -1.96
C GLU A 82 -9.60 29.91 -0.53
N ALA A 83 -8.73 28.94 -0.30
CA ALA A 83 -8.18 28.66 1.01
C ALA A 83 -7.07 29.67 1.37
N LYS A 84 -7.07 30.14 2.60
CA LYS A 84 -6.03 30.99 3.18
C LYS A 84 -5.10 30.20 4.10
N ARG A 85 -5.63 29.15 4.73
CA ARG A 85 -4.88 28.25 5.60
C ARG A 85 -5.10 26.82 5.15
N VAL A 86 -4.02 26.18 4.75
CA VAL A 86 -4.00 24.79 4.31
C VAL A 86 -3.18 23.97 5.29
N VAL A 87 -3.74 22.85 5.73
CA VAL A 87 -3.02 21.91 6.59
C VAL A 87 -2.73 20.66 5.78
N LEU A 88 -1.44 20.29 5.73
CA LEU A 88 -0.97 19.01 5.23
C LEU A 88 -0.95 18.02 6.41
N THR A 89 -1.69 16.94 6.31
CA THR A 89 -1.71 15.92 7.37
C THR A 89 -1.25 14.57 6.84
N THR A 90 -0.57 13.81 7.70
CA THR A 90 -0.06 12.47 7.39
C THR A 90 -0.60 11.46 8.38
N PRO A 91 -0.79 10.18 7.98
CA PRO A 91 -1.22 9.12 8.90
C PRO A 91 -0.18 8.77 9.97
N GLU A 92 1.09 9.08 9.74
CA GLU A 92 2.23 8.78 10.62
C GLU A 92 3.13 9.99 10.81
N GLU A 93 3.79 10.05 11.98
CA GLU A 93 4.73 11.12 12.33
C GLU A 93 6.04 11.06 11.52
N ASP A 94 6.46 9.87 11.10
CA ASP A 94 7.74 9.62 10.42
C ASP A 94 7.76 9.97 8.93
N VAL A 95 6.65 10.45 8.38
CA VAL A 95 6.61 10.82 6.96
C VAL A 95 7.29 12.16 6.77
N ALA A 96 8.34 12.18 5.96
CA ALA A 96 9.05 13.39 5.57
C ALA A 96 8.14 14.28 4.70
N ALA A 97 7.16 14.91 5.32
CA ALA A 97 6.22 15.81 4.66
C ALA A 97 6.81 17.20 4.39
N GLY A 98 7.97 17.51 4.94
CA GLY A 98 8.59 18.84 4.83
C GLY A 98 8.91 19.28 3.41
N GLU A 99 9.33 18.36 2.54
CA GLU A 99 9.52 18.66 1.11
C GLU A 99 8.20 18.97 0.43
N THR A 100 7.16 18.22 0.76
CA THR A 100 5.80 18.42 0.22
C THR A 100 5.17 19.69 0.76
N GLU A 101 5.40 20.03 2.03
CA GLU A 101 4.99 21.30 2.63
C GLU A 101 5.62 22.48 1.89
N SER A 102 6.93 22.43 1.70
CA SER A 102 7.67 23.48 0.99
C SER A 102 7.20 23.62 -0.47
N ALA A 103 6.96 22.52 -1.15
CA ALA A 103 6.44 22.50 -2.51
C ALA A 103 5.01 23.06 -2.57
N LEU A 104 4.15 22.69 -1.62
CA LEU A 104 2.78 23.22 -1.49
C LEU A 104 2.79 24.72 -1.19
N GLN A 105 3.65 25.17 -0.29
CA GLN A 105 3.80 26.59 0.03
C GLN A 105 4.25 27.39 -1.19
N ALA A 106 5.21 26.89 -1.95
CA ALA A 106 5.68 27.52 -3.18
C ALA A 106 4.59 27.55 -4.26
N LEU A 107 3.77 26.49 -4.35
CA LEU A 107 2.68 26.37 -5.32
C LEU A 107 1.51 27.33 -5.02
N LEU A 108 1.11 27.43 -3.75
CA LEU A 108 -0.03 28.22 -3.33
C LEU A 108 0.31 29.71 -3.09
N GLY A 109 1.61 30.02 -3.00
CA GLY A 109 2.12 31.37 -2.83
C GLY A 109 2.10 31.86 -1.39
N GLU A 110 2.59 33.10 -1.18
CA GLU A 110 2.77 33.68 0.16
C GLU A 110 1.47 34.04 0.88
N ASN A 111 0.38 34.16 0.14
CA ASN A 111 -0.93 34.53 0.71
C ASN A 111 -1.65 33.34 1.40
N VAL A 112 -1.16 32.12 1.20
CA VAL A 112 -1.69 30.90 1.79
C VAL A 112 -0.69 30.38 2.80
N ARG A 113 -1.13 30.15 4.03
CA ARG A 113 -0.29 29.52 5.05
C ARG A 113 -0.43 28.02 4.96
N VAL A 114 0.67 27.33 4.69
CA VAL A 114 0.75 25.87 4.73
C VAL A 114 1.40 25.44 6.04
N GLU A 115 0.81 24.49 6.72
CA GLU A 115 1.30 23.93 7.98
C GLU A 115 1.16 22.40 7.95
N THR A 116 2.18 21.69 8.36
CA THR A 116 2.12 20.22 8.46
C THR A 116 1.77 19.81 9.87
N VAL A 117 0.77 18.93 9.98
CA VAL A 117 0.35 18.30 11.23
C VAL A 117 0.43 16.79 11.07
N SER A 118 1.29 16.17 11.86
CA SER A 118 1.50 14.72 11.82
C SER A 118 0.62 14.00 12.85
N GLY A 119 -0.05 12.93 12.39
CA GLY A 119 -0.77 12.04 13.29
C GLY A 119 -2.03 12.64 13.93
N GLN A 120 -2.54 11.92 14.95
CA GLN A 120 -3.76 12.29 15.69
C GLN A 120 -3.50 13.22 16.88
N THR A 121 -2.24 13.47 17.24
CA THR A 121 -1.87 13.99 18.56
C THR A 121 -1.57 15.48 18.57
N GLU A 122 -1.16 16.07 17.44
CA GLU A 122 -0.72 17.46 17.41
C GLU A 122 -1.72 18.38 16.72
N SER A 123 -2.06 19.44 17.44
CA SER A 123 -2.76 20.63 16.92
C SER A 123 -4.14 20.40 16.29
N THR A 124 -5.07 19.82 17.05
CA THR A 124 -6.51 19.83 16.68
C THR A 124 -6.99 21.23 16.32
N ASP A 125 -6.42 22.26 16.92
CA ASP A 125 -6.79 23.66 16.65
C ASP A 125 -6.34 24.10 15.24
N ALA A 126 -5.18 23.68 14.76
CA ALA A 126 -4.72 23.95 13.40
C ALA A 126 -5.64 23.30 12.37
N LEU A 127 -6.04 22.04 12.61
CA LEU A 127 -6.97 21.32 11.74
C LEU A 127 -8.35 21.97 11.68
N ARG A 128 -8.88 22.43 12.83
CA ARG A 128 -10.19 23.10 12.90
C ARG A 128 -10.21 24.49 12.25
N GLN A 129 -9.06 25.15 12.21
CA GLN A 129 -8.91 26.48 11.63
C GLN A 129 -8.47 26.43 10.15
N ALA A 130 -8.26 25.23 9.61
CA ALA A 130 -7.89 25.07 8.21
C ALA A 130 -9.07 25.28 7.29
N ASP A 131 -8.86 26.04 6.21
CA ASP A 131 -9.82 26.19 5.12
C ASP A 131 -9.77 24.98 4.16
N GLY A 132 -8.65 24.25 4.15
CA GLY A 132 -8.46 23.05 3.37
C GLY A 132 -7.46 22.10 4.01
N ILE A 133 -7.81 20.81 4.07
CA ILE A 133 -6.93 19.77 4.57
C ILE A 133 -6.51 18.87 3.41
N VAL A 134 -5.20 18.72 3.24
CA VAL A 134 -4.60 17.80 2.26
C VAL A 134 -3.98 16.62 2.98
N LEU A 135 -4.39 15.43 2.61
CA LEU A 135 -3.84 14.20 3.17
C LEU A 135 -2.63 13.75 2.33
N ALA A 136 -1.45 13.68 2.94
CA ALA A 136 -0.27 13.13 2.31
C ALA A 136 -0.14 11.64 2.66
N VAL A 137 -0.16 10.79 1.63
CA VAL A 137 -0.08 9.34 1.75
C VAL A 137 1.18 8.85 1.07
N GLU A 138 2.05 8.12 1.78
CA GLU A 138 3.24 7.52 1.19
C GLU A 138 2.91 6.18 0.55
N SER A 139 3.37 6.00 -0.70
CA SER A 139 3.10 4.78 -1.47
C SER A 139 3.70 3.55 -0.79
N GLY A 140 2.87 2.51 -0.58
CA GLY A 140 3.31 1.23 -0.02
C GLY A 140 3.68 1.23 1.46
N ARG A 141 3.52 2.36 2.18
CA ARG A 141 3.92 2.48 3.59
C ARG A 141 2.73 2.50 4.56
N HIS A 142 1.68 3.22 4.22
CA HIS A 142 0.55 3.37 5.13
C HIS A 142 -0.46 2.27 4.95
N ASP A 143 -0.78 1.59 6.04
CA ASP A 143 -1.86 0.61 6.04
C ASP A 143 -3.24 1.30 6.07
N GLY A 144 -4.24 0.57 5.59
CA GLY A 144 -5.60 1.07 5.51
C GLY A 144 -6.18 1.48 6.85
N LYS A 145 -5.80 0.81 7.93
CA LYS A 145 -6.32 1.09 9.29
C LYS A 145 -5.89 2.46 9.81
N ARG A 146 -4.64 2.85 9.53
CA ARG A 146 -4.11 4.15 9.94
C ARG A 146 -4.77 5.28 9.19
N ILE A 147 -4.95 5.10 7.88
CA ILE A 147 -5.67 6.07 7.03
C ILE A 147 -7.11 6.20 7.52
N GLU A 148 -7.82 5.09 7.74
CA GLU A 148 -9.20 5.10 8.24
C GLU A 148 -9.32 5.75 9.63
N SER A 149 -8.35 5.50 10.52
CA SER A 149 -8.31 6.12 11.84
C SER A 149 -8.15 7.63 11.75
N LEU A 150 -7.23 8.11 10.90
CA LEU A 150 -7.04 9.54 10.66
C LEU A 150 -8.28 10.19 10.06
N LEU A 151 -8.87 9.57 9.02
CA LEU A 151 -10.08 10.09 8.39
C LEU A 151 -11.26 10.16 9.37
N ARG A 152 -11.44 9.14 10.18
CA ARG A 152 -12.46 9.14 11.24
C ARG A 152 -12.20 10.25 12.27
N PHE A 153 -10.95 10.46 12.65
CA PHE A 153 -10.58 11.54 13.55
C PHE A 153 -10.91 12.91 12.94
N LEU A 154 -10.55 13.16 11.67
CA LEU A 154 -10.87 14.39 10.99
C LEU A 154 -12.38 14.62 10.90
N ASP A 155 -13.14 13.60 10.57
CA ASP A 155 -14.61 13.64 10.52
C ASP A 155 -15.21 13.99 11.90
N GLN A 156 -14.72 13.37 12.97
CA GLN A 156 -15.13 13.69 14.35
C GLN A 156 -14.83 15.15 14.75
N GLN A 157 -13.76 15.73 14.20
CA GLN A 157 -13.42 17.12 14.43
C GLN A 157 -14.22 18.09 13.53
N GLY A 158 -15.05 17.58 12.63
CA GLY A 158 -15.78 18.37 11.65
C GLY A 158 -14.88 18.94 10.54
N CYS A 159 -13.71 18.34 10.32
CA CYS A 159 -12.71 18.81 9.38
C CYS A 159 -12.88 18.12 8.02
N ALA A 160 -13.16 18.88 6.98
CA ALA A 160 -13.31 18.36 5.63
C ALA A 160 -11.95 18.20 4.93
N VAL A 161 -11.67 17.00 4.42
CA VAL A 161 -10.48 16.74 3.61
C VAL A 161 -10.75 17.22 2.18
N ALA A 162 -9.94 18.17 1.70
CA ALA A 162 -10.03 18.70 0.32
C ALA A 162 -9.58 17.67 -0.73
N GLY A 163 -8.63 16.82 -0.35
CA GLY A 163 -8.12 15.75 -1.19
C GLY A 163 -6.84 15.15 -0.61
N ALA A 164 -6.28 14.21 -1.34
CA ALA A 164 -5.05 13.51 -0.96
C ALA A 164 -3.97 13.61 -2.04
N VAL A 165 -2.71 13.48 -1.65
CA VAL A 165 -1.52 13.47 -2.50
C VAL A 165 -0.71 12.22 -2.21
N LEU A 166 -0.27 11.52 -3.24
CA LEU A 166 0.60 10.35 -3.12
C LEU A 166 2.07 10.79 -3.12
N LEU A 167 2.78 10.45 -2.05
CA LEU A 167 4.21 10.70 -1.91
C LEU A 167 5.02 9.48 -2.35
N HIS A 168 6.23 9.70 -2.84
CA HIS A 168 7.22 8.66 -3.17
C HIS A 168 6.63 7.45 -3.92
N PRO A 169 5.95 7.65 -5.05
CA PRO A 169 5.34 6.55 -5.77
C PRO A 169 6.40 5.60 -6.32
N ASP A 170 6.11 4.30 -6.28
CA ASP A 170 6.90 3.34 -7.04
C ASP A 170 6.64 3.52 -8.55
N GLU A 171 7.61 4.15 -9.23
CA GLU A 171 7.51 4.42 -10.66
C GLU A 171 7.32 3.17 -11.52
N ARG A 172 7.81 2.01 -11.07
CA ARG A 172 7.65 0.74 -11.77
C ARG A 172 6.19 0.29 -11.74
N LEU A 173 5.58 0.36 -10.56
CA LEU A 173 4.17 0.03 -10.38
C LEU A 173 3.27 1.02 -11.12
N LEU A 174 3.57 2.32 -11.08
CA LEU A 174 2.81 3.31 -11.85
C LEU A 174 2.91 3.07 -13.35
N ARG A 175 4.10 2.81 -13.88
CA ARG A 175 4.29 2.47 -15.32
C ARG A 175 3.53 1.21 -15.70
N GLN A 176 3.55 0.19 -14.87
CA GLN A 176 2.83 -1.05 -15.10
C GLN A 176 1.32 -0.81 -15.09
N TYR A 177 0.82 -0.10 -14.11
CA TYR A 177 -0.61 0.19 -13.97
C TYR A 177 -1.16 1.06 -15.10
N TYR A 178 -0.49 2.16 -15.42
CA TYR A 178 -0.92 3.06 -16.49
C TYR A 178 -0.55 2.54 -17.88
N GLY A 179 0.52 1.77 -18.03
CA GLY A 179 0.93 1.12 -19.27
C GLY A 179 -0.06 0.07 -19.75
N PHE A 180 -0.58 -0.75 -18.85
CA PHE A 180 -1.65 -1.73 -19.15
C PHE A 180 -2.97 -1.06 -19.56
N ARG A 181 -3.26 0.12 -19.05
CA ARG A 181 -4.49 0.85 -19.38
C ARG A 181 -4.46 1.49 -20.76
N LYS A 182 -3.27 1.89 -21.27
CA LYS A 182 -3.11 2.39 -22.65
C LYS A 182 -3.35 1.33 -23.72
N GLY A 183 -3.11 0.05 -23.43
CA GLY A 183 -3.33 -1.06 -24.37
C GLY A 183 -4.79 -1.47 -24.59
N LYS A 184 -5.74 -1.02 -23.75
CA LYS A 184 -7.15 -1.43 -23.79
C LYS A 184 -8.08 -0.45 -24.54
N ARG A 185 -7.52 0.62 -25.12
CA ARG A 185 -8.24 1.57 -25.98
C ARG A 185 -7.83 1.41 -27.46
N ARG A 186 -7.99 0.20 -27.99
CA ARG A 186 -8.04 -0.04 -29.45
C ARG A 186 -9.23 -0.94 -29.74
#